data_efb61cca7d5d9c73bb42ce46e6b67651
#
_entry.id   efb61cca7d5d9c73bb42ce46e6b67651
#
_cell.length_a   1.000
_cell.length_b   1.000
_cell.length_c   1.000
_cell.angle_alpha   90.00
_cell.angle_beta   90.00
_cell.angle_gamma   90.00
#
_symmetry.space_group_name_H-M   'P 1'
#
loop_
_entity.id
_entity.type
_entity.pdbx_description
1 polymer ?
#
loop_
_entity_poly.entity_id
_entity_poly.type
_entity_poly.pdbx_seq_one_letter_code
_entity_poly.pdbx_strand_id
1 'polypeptide(L)'
;GLARQQVALTVVVSAFIDTILMITGIFGMSALLDWIPDAAVWARYGGIGFLLVYGALCFKAALSKRSLMPADRVVTSPYWAFIAILAVSILNPHVYLDTVILIGSIGSQFPDTDRIGFAAGAVSASWVWFIALGFGARWLEPLFAKPVSWKILDGLIGCVMWFIAY
;
A
#
# COMPACT_ATOMS: atom_id res chain seq x y z
N GLY A 1 3.24 -26.48 -5.88
CA GLY A 1 1.78 -26.47 -5.87
C GLY A 1 1.20 -25.41 -4.96
N LEU A 2 0.93 -25.73 -3.71
CA LEU A 2 0.18 -24.90 -2.75
C LEU A 2 0.79 -23.49 -2.52
N ALA A 3 2.09 -23.39 -2.35
CA ALA A 3 2.74 -22.08 -2.16
C ALA A 3 2.55 -21.13 -3.34
N ARG A 4 2.56 -21.64 -4.57
CA ARG A 4 2.31 -20.81 -5.78
C ARG A 4 0.84 -20.35 -5.86
N GLN A 5 -0.09 -21.21 -5.46
CA GLN A 5 -1.51 -20.86 -5.43
C GLN A 5 -1.81 -19.78 -4.38
N GLN A 6 -1.16 -19.85 -3.23
CA GLN A 6 -1.31 -18.82 -2.20
C GLN A 6 -0.73 -17.47 -2.65
N VAL A 7 0.43 -17.46 -3.33
CA VAL A 7 0.99 -16.23 -3.90
C VAL A 7 0.06 -15.63 -4.97
N ALA A 8 -0.45 -16.45 -5.90
CA ALA A 8 -1.37 -15.98 -6.92
C ALA A 8 -2.67 -15.42 -6.30
N LEU A 9 -3.22 -16.10 -5.29
CA LEU A 9 -4.39 -15.62 -4.55
C LEU A 9 -4.11 -14.27 -3.89
N THR A 10 -2.97 -14.13 -3.20
CA THR A 10 -2.57 -12.87 -2.56
C THR A 10 -2.49 -11.74 -3.58
N VAL A 11 -1.80 -11.96 -4.71
CA VAL A 11 -1.64 -10.96 -5.77
C VAL A 11 -2.99 -10.52 -6.31
N VAL A 12 -3.85 -11.46 -6.68
CA VAL A 12 -5.15 -11.15 -7.27
C VAL A 12 -6.06 -10.41 -6.29
N VAL A 13 -6.14 -10.89 -5.04
CA VAL A 13 -7.00 -10.27 -4.02
C VAL A 13 -6.51 -8.86 -3.68
N SER A 14 -5.20 -8.69 -3.45
CA SER A 14 -4.65 -7.37 -3.14
C SER A 14 -4.81 -6.39 -4.29
N ALA A 15 -4.50 -6.78 -5.53
CA ALA A 15 -4.66 -5.93 -6.71
C ALA A 15 -6.14 -5.58 -6.96
N PHE A 16 -7.06 -6.50 -6.67
CA PHE A 16 -8.49 -6.25 -6.83
C PHE A 16 -9.02 -5.25 -5.79
N ILE A 17 -8.62 -5.40 -4.51
CA ILE A 17 -8.97 -4.44 -3.46
C ILE A 17 -8.41 -3.05 -3.80
N ASP A 18 -7.15 -2.98 -4.19
CA ASP A 18 -6.49 -1.75 -4.58
C ASP A 18 -7.20 -1.08 -5.78
N THR A 19 -7.61 -1.86 -6.77
CA THR A 19 -8.42 -1.40 -7.91
C THR A 19 -9.73 -0.75 -7.46
N ILE A 20 -10.47 -1.40 -6.56
CA ILE A 20 -11.73 -0.85 -6.03
C ILE A 20 -11.47 0.48 -5.30
N LEU A 21 -10.45 0.53 -4.45
CA LEU A 21 -10.11 1.71 -3.69
C LEU A 21 -9.65 2.86 -4.60
N MET A 22 -8.82 2.58 -5.62
CA MET A 22 -8.41 3.58 -6.60
C MET A 22 -9.59 4.15 -7.39
N ILE A 23 -10.46 3.28 -7.92
CA ILE A 23 -11.65 3.71 -8.65
C ILE A 23 -12.55 4.56 -7.74
N THR A 24 -12.79 4.11 -6.52
CA THR A 24 -13.59 4.86 -5.54
C THR A 24 -12.93 6.21 -5.23
N GLY A 25 -11.60 6.26 -5.07
CA GLY A 25 -10.88 7.51 -4.85
C GLY A 25 -10.96 8.46 -6.04
N ILE A 26 -10.64 7.97 -7.26
CA ILE A 26 -10.58 8.80 -8.46
C ILE A 26 -11.94 9.42 -8.81
N PHE A 27 -13.01 8.63 -8.75
CA PHE A 27 -14.35 9.11 -9.11
C PHE A 27 -15.14 9.65 -7.92
N GLY A 28 -14.86 9.19 -6.69
CA GLY A 28 -15.54 9.66 -5.49
C GLY A 28 -14.95 10.95 -4.91
N MET A 29 -13.66 11.21 -5.11
CA MET A 29 -13.00 12.40 -4.55
C MET A 29 -13.61 13.71 -5.09
N SER A 30 -13.97 13.75 -6.36
CA SER A 30 -14.63 14.93 -6.95
C SER A 30 -15.93 15.25 -6.20
N ALA A 31 -16.79 14.24 -6.00
CA ALA A 31 -18.04 14.41 -5.27
C ALA A 31 -17.79 14.79 -3.81
N LEU A 32 -16.75 14.22 -3.17
CA LEU A 32 -16.39 14.57 -1.80
C LEU A 32 -15.95 16.03 -1.67
N LEU A 33 -15.14 16.53 -2.62
CA LEU A 33 -14.67 17.92 -2.63
C LEU A 33 -15.79 18.90 -2.89
N ASP A 34 -16.81 18.53 -3.69
CA ASP A 34 -18.01 19.35 -3.90
C ASP A 34 -18.83 19.50 -2.61
N TRP A 35 -18.88 18.46 -1.79
CA TRP A 35 -19.63 18.45 -0.52
C TRP A 35 -18.84 19.05 0.64
N ILE A 36 -17.54 18.83 0.67
CA ILE A 36 -16.63 19.28 1.74
C ILE A 36 -15.39 19.91 1.08
N PRO A 37 -15.44 21.20 0.71
CA PRO A 37 -14.32 21.87 0.02
C PRO A 37 -12.99 21.77 0.78
N ASP A 38 -13.04 21.75 2.11
CA ASP A 38 -11.84 21.65 2.96
C ASP A 38 -11.33 20.21 3.13
N ALA A 39 -12.00 19.19 2.57
CA ALA A 39 -11.58 17.78 2.71
C ALA A 39 -10.15 17.56 2.21
N ALA A 40 -9.74 18.22 1.14
CA ALA A 40 -8.37 18.13 0.61
C ALA A 40 -7.33 18.69 1.61
N VAL A 41 -7.67 19.77 2.30
CA VAL A 41 -6.81 20.40 3.33
C VAL A 41 -6.65 19.47 4.52
N TRP A 42 -7.74 18.91 5.03
CA TRP A 42 -7.72 17.96 6.14
C TRP A 42 -7.00 16.66 5.78
N ALA A 43 -7.21 16.14 4.57
CA ALA A 43 -6.50 14.98 4.05
C ALA A 43 -4.98 15.24 3.96
N ARG A 44 -4.57 16.43 3.49
CA ARG A 44 -3.17 16.83 3.42
C ARG A 44 -2.52 16.85 4.80
N TYR A 45 -3.09 17.55 5.77
CA TYR A 45 -2.51 17.63 7.12
C TYR A 45 -2.54 16.29 7.84
N GLY A 46 -3.62 15.51 7.67
CA GLY A 46 -3.71 14.14 8.19
C GLY A 46 -2.64 13.22 7.58
N GLY A 47 -2.42 13.33 6.28
CA GLY A 47 -1.37 12.60 5.56
C GLY A 47 0.03 12.96 6.05
N ILE A 48 0.35 14.25 6.19
CA ILE A 48 1.64 14.71 6.73
C ILE A 48 1.84 14.16 8.15
N GLY A 49 0.85 14.31 9.02
CA GLY A 49 0.91 13.78 10.39
C GLY A 49 1.16 12.26 10.42
N PHE A 50 0.45 11.51 9.57
CA PHE A 50 0.65 10.08 9.43
C PHE A 50 2.07 9.73 8.96
N LEU A 51 2.57 10.39 7.91
CA LEU A 51 3.91 10.14 7.36
C LEU A 51 5.00 10.42 8.39
N LEU A 52 4.86 11.50 9.18
CA LEU A 52 5.81 11.83 10.23
C LEU A 52 5.81 10.78 11.35
N VAL A 53 4.64 10.36 11.83
CA VAL A 53 4.51 9.33 12.87
C VAL A 53 5.00 7.98 12.36
N TYR A 54 4.58 7.56 11.16
CA TYR A 54 4.98 6.29 10.59
C TYR A 54 6.48 6.25 10.29
N GLY A 55 7.04 7.31 9.74
CA GLY A 55 8.48 7.45 9.53
C GLY A 55 9.28 7.34 10.84
N ALA A 56 8.82 7.98 11.92
CA ALA A 56 9.43 7.85 13.24
C ALA A 56 9.37 6.40 13.78
N LEU A 57 8.25 5.69 13.56
CA LEU A 57 8.12 4.29 13.93
C LEU A 57 9.07 3.39 13.13
N CYS A 58 9.25 3.64 11.83
CA CYS A 58 10.24 2.94 10.99
C CYS A 58 11.66 3.16 11.49
N PHE A 59 12.04 4.40 11.82
CA PHE A 59 13.37 4.66 12.43
C PHE A 59 13.55 3.95 13.76
N LYS A 60 12.52 3.93 14.62
CA LYS A 60 12.55 3.16 15.87
C LYS A 60 12.73 1.66 15.61
N ALA A 61 12.07 1.10 14.60
CA ALA A 61 12.22 -0.29 14.20
C ALA A 61 13.62 -0.60 13.68
N ALA A 62 14.19 0.28 12.83
CA ALA A 62 15.54 0.16 12.30
C ALA A 62 16.62 0.14 13.41
N LEU A 63 16.42 0.92 14.47
CA LEU A 63 17.31 1.00 15.64
C LEU A 63 17.08 -0.15 16.64
N SER A 64 15.94 -0.82 16.56
CA SER A 64 15.59 -1.91 17.47
C SER A 64 16.40 -3.17 17.17
N LYS A 65 16.77 -3.91 18.23
CA LYS A 65 17.39 -5.25 18.12
C LYS A 65 16.37 -6.36 17.78
N ARG A 66 15.10 -6.02 17.50
CA ARG A 66 14.11 -7.02 17.11
C ARG A 66 14.48 -7.61 15.75
N SER A 67 15.02 -8.83 15.76
CA SER A 67 14.92 -9.70 14.61
C SER A 67 13.45 -10.06 14.46
N LEU A 68 12.81 -9.53 13.40
CA LEU A 68 11.54 -10.09 12.97
C LEU A 68 11.86 -11.51 12.50
N MET A 69 11.68 -12.49 13.38
CA MET A 69 11.63 -13.88 12.94
C MET A 69 10.42 -13.99 12.03
N PRO A 70 10.58 -14.54 10.81
CA PRO A 70 9.43 -14.89 10.01
C PRO A 70 8.47 -15.68 10.88
N ALA A 71 7.22 -15.27 10.95
CA ALA A 71 6.24 -16.04 11.69
C ALA A 71 6.15 -17.41 11.00
N ASP A 72 6.60 -18.46 11.67
CA ASP A 72 6.52 -19.87 11.22
C ASP A 72 5.07 -20.38 11.07
N ARG A 73 4.10 -19.47 11.11
CA ARG A 73 2.71 -19.81 10.85
C ARG A 73 2.47 -19.86 9.34
N VAL A 74 2.78 -21.00 8.77
CA VAL A 74 2.24 -21.37 7.47
C VAL A 74 0.72 -21.38 7.61
N VAL A 75 0.06 -20.38 7.02
CA VAL A 75 -1.40 -20.38 6.89
C VAL A 75 -1.75 -21.55 5.96
N THR A 76 -2.19 -22.66 6.53
CA THR A 76 -2.38 -23.92 5.82
C THR A 76 -3.65 -23.96 4.98
N SER A 77 -4.61 -23.03 5.22
CA SER A 77 -5.88 -22.97 4.49
C SER A 77 -5.95 -21.72 3.61
N PRO A 78 -6.34 -21.85 2.32
CA PRO A 78 -6.57 -20.71 1.42
C PRO A 78 -7.59 -19.70 1.97
N TYR A 79 -8.58 -20.17 2.72
CA TYR A 79 -9.59 -19.33 3.37
C TYR A 79 -8.96 -18.39 4.41
N TRP A 80 -8.13 -18.91 5.30
CA TRP A 80 -7.45 -18.06 6.30
C TRP A 80 -6.42 -17.12 5.66
N ALA A 81 -5.77 -17.55 4.58
CA ALA A 81 -4.91 -16.67 3.80
C ALA A 81 -5.71 -15.50 3.21
N PHE A 82 -6.87 -15.76 2.63
CA PHE A 82 -7.77 -14.75 2.08
C PHE A 82 -8.23 -13.75 3.16
N ILE A 83 -8.68 -14.24 4.32
CA ILE A 83 -9.10 -13.38 5.44
C ILE A 83 -7.94 -12.53 5.96
N ALA A 84 -6.74 -13.10 6.08
CA ALA A 84 -5.55 -12.35 6.52
C ALA A 84 -5.19 -11.24 5.53
N ILE A 85 -5.24 -11.50 4.22
CA ILE A 85 -4.98 -10.51 3.17
C ILE A 85 -6.02 -9.39 3.24
N LEU A 86 -7.30 -9.74 3.34
CA LEU A 86 -8.38 -8.77 3.50
C LEU A 86 -8.15 -7.88 4.73
N ALA A 87 -7.87 -8.50 5.87
CA ALA A 87 -7.64 -7.77 7.11
C ALA A 87 -6.45 -6.81 6.99
N VAL A 88 -5.32 -7.27 6.46
CA VAL A 88 -4.13 -6.42 6.27
C VAL A 88 -4.41 -5.29 5.28
N SER A 89 -5.12 -5.56 4.18
CA SER A 89 -5.42 -4.54 3.18
C SER A 89 -6.44 -3.52 3.66
N ILE A 90 -7.52 -3.96 4.34
CA ILE A 90 -8.61 -3.07 4.77
C ILE A 90 -8.26 -2.35 6.07
N LEU A 91 -7.54 -2.99 7.00
CA LEU A 91 -7.17 -2.38 8.27
C LEU A 91 -5.90 -1.52 8.19
N ASN A 92 -5.23 -1.51 7.06
CA ASN A 92 -4.05 -0.70 6.85
C ASN A 92 -4.43 0.73 6.44
N PRO A 93 -4.29 1.74 7.31
CA PRO A 93 -4.65 3.11 6.98
C PRO A 93 -3.83 3.70 5.83
N HIS A 94 -2.61 3.19 5.62
CA HIS A 94 -1.73 3.64 4.53
C HIS A 94 -2.34 3.38 3.15
N VAL A 95 -3.03 2.26 2.98
CA VAL A 95 -3.68 1.92 1.70
C VAL A 95 -4.72 2.98 1.33
N TYR A 96 -5.52 3.46 2.29
CA TYR A 96 -6.51 4.51 2.03
C TYR A 96 -5.85 5.86 1.69
N LEU A 97 -4.74 6.18 2.35
CA LEU A 97 -4.00 7.41 2.05
C LEU A 97 -3.43 7.40 0.64
N ASP A 98 -2.86 6.27 0.22
CA ASP A 98 -2.24 6.16 -1.10
C ASP A 98 -3.28 6.05 -2.22
N THR A 99 -4.28 5.16 -2.05
CA THR A 99 -5.19 4.83 -3.15
C THR A 99 -6.38 5.76 -3.21
N VAL A 100 -7.03 6.06 -2.07
CA VAL A 100 -8.23 6.88 -2.07
C VAL A 100 -7.86 8.36 -2.05
N ILE A 101 -6.98 8.78 -1.15
CA ILE A 101 -6.68 10.20 -0.97
C ILE A 101 -5.67 10.69 -2.01
N LEU A 102 -4.50 10.09 -2.12
CA LEU A 102 -3.45 10.57 -3.03
C LEU A 102 -3.85 10.35 -4.49
N ILE A 103 -4.11 9.12 -4.90
CA ILE A 103 -4.49 8.81 -6.29
C ILE A 103 -5.83 9.45 -6.64
N GLY A 104 -6.79 9.47 -5.71
CA GLY A 104 -8.07 10.13 -5.88
C GLY A 104 -7.94 11.64 -6.06
N SER A 105 -7.12 12.32 -5.27
CA SER A 105 -6.89 13.76 -5.40
C SER A 105 -6.18 14.15 -6.71
N ILE A 106 -5.24 13.32 -7.17
CA ILE A 106 -4.61 13.52 -8.48
C ILE A 106 -5.62 13.27 -9.60
N GLY A 107 -6.37 12.16 -9.53
CA GLY A 107 -7.36 11.77 -10.52
C GLY A 107 -8.50 12.80 -10.67
N SER A 108 -8.91 13.43 -9.57
CA SER A 108 -9.97 14.46 -9.59
C SER A 108 -9.56 15.75 -10.32
N GLN A 109 -8.27 15.98 -10.54
CA GLN A 109 -7.78 17.15 -11.27
C GLN A 109 -7.86 16.97 -12.79
N PHE A 110 -8.07 15.75 -13.28
CA PHE A 110 -8.23 15.49 -14.70
C PHE A 110 -9.67 15.77 -15.16
N PRO A 111 -9.87 16.32 -16.37
CA PRO A 111 -11.18 16.39 -17.00
C PRO A 111 -11.81 14.98 -17.09
N ASP A 112 -13.13 14.91 -17.11
CA ASP A 112 -13.86 13.64 -17.17
C ASP A 112 -13.44 12.74 -18.35
N THR A 113 -13.08 13.35 -19.49
CA THR A 113 -12.59 12.65 -20.68
C THR A 113 -11.27 11.91 -20.43
N ASP A 114 -10.38 12.48 -19.63
CA ASP A 114 -9.01 11.97 -19.41
C ASP A 114 -8.92 11.14 -18.12
N ARG A 115 -9.89 11.33 -17.21
CA ARG A 115 -9.95 10.64 -15.91
C ARG A 115 -10.02 9.12 -16.06
N ILE A 116 -10.73 8.62 -17.08
CA ILE A 116 -10.80 7.18 -17.38
C ILE A 116 -9.42 6.66 -17.80
N GLY A 117 -8.70 7.41 -18.64
CA GLY A 117 -7.35 7.06 -19.05
C GLY A 117 -6.38 7.02 -17.87
N PHE A 118 -6.46 8.01 -16.97
CA PHE A 118 -5.68 8.03 -15.73
C PHE A 118 -6.02 6.83 -14.84
N ALA A 119 -7.30 6.52 -14.62
CA ALA A 119 -7.73 5.37 -13.82
C ALA A 119 -7.22 4.05 -14.40
N ALA A 120 -7.32 3.86 -15.72
CA ALA A 120 -6.80 2.67 -16.40
C ALA A 120 -5.29 2.53 -16.24
N GLY A 121 -4.54 3.63 -16.35
CA GLY A 121 -3.10 3.66 -16.12
C GLY A 121 -2.73 3.31 -14.68
N ALA A 122 -3.38 3.93 -13.70
CA ALA A 122 -3.14 3.70 -12.27
C ALA A 122 -3.44 2.23 -11.90
N VAL A 123 -4.59 1.70 -12.31
CA VAL A 123 -4.97 0.30 -12.07
C VAL A 123 -3.98 -0.65 -12.73
N SER A 124 -3.59 -0.40 -13.99
CA SER A 124 -2.62 -1.25 -14.68
C SER A 124 -1.26 -1.26 -13.96
N ALA A 125 -0.79 -0.11 -13.50
CA ALA A 125 0.44 0.01 -12.73
C ALA A 125 0.37 -0.77 -11.42
N SER A 126 -0.75 -0.68 -10.70
CA SER A 126 -0.99 -1.46 -9.48
C SER A 126 -0.94 -2.97 -9.72
N TRP A 127 -1.60 -3.46 -10.77
CA TRP A 127 -1.54 -4.88 -11.12
C TRP A 127 -0.13 -5.34 -11.45
N VAL A 128 0.61 -4.57 -12.27
CA VAL A 128 2.01 -4.87 -12.58
C VAL A 128 2.85 -4.90 -11.29
N TRP A 129 2.64 -3.95 -10.39
CA TRP A 129 3.33 -3.89 -9.11
C TRP A 129 3.06 -5.12 -8.24
N PHE A 130 1.79 -5.51 -8.03
CA PHE A 130 1.46 -6.68 -7.22
C PHE A 130 1.96 -7.99 -7.83
N ILE A 131 1.93 -8.11 -9.17
CA ILE A 131 2.50 -9.27 -9.88
C ILE A 131 4.02 -9.30 -9.67
N ALA A 132 4.70 -8.18 -9.86
CA ALA A 132 6.14 -8.07 -9.68
C ALA A 132 6.55 -8.40 -8.23
N LEU A 133 5.84 -7.88 -7.23
CA LEU A 133 6.09 -8.20 -5.83
C LEU A 133 5.82 -9.67 -5.52
N GLY A 134 4.67 -10.19 -5.91
CA GLY A 134 4.27 -11.56 -5.57
C GLY A 134 5.20 -12.62 -6.17
N PHE A 135 5.58 -12.46 -7.42
CA PHE A 135 6.47 -13.42 -8.08
C PHE A 135 7.96 -13.07 -7.92
N GLY A 136 8.29 -11.78 -7.75
CA GLY A 136 9.64 -11.30 -7.50
C GLY A 136 10.14 -11.53 -6.07
N ALA A 137 9.24 -11.66 -5.08
CA ALA A 137 9.59 -11.88 -3.68
C ALA A 137 10.54 -13.05 -3.45
N ARG A 138 10.45 -14.09 -4.27
CA ARG A 138 11.36 -15.25 -4.21
C ARG A 138 12.82 -14.89 -4.48
N TRP A 139 13.06 -13.93 -5.37
CA TRP A 139 14.43 -13.49 -5.68
C TRP A 139 14.99 -12.61 -4.57
N LEU A 140 14.09 -11.98 -3.80
CA LEU A 140 14.45 -11.16 -2.64
C LEU A 140 14.56 -11.95 -1.34
N GLU A 141 14.04 -13.19 -1.31
CA GLU A 141 14.08 -14.06 -0.12
C GLU A 141 15.47 -14.17 0.53
N PRO A 142 16.58 -14.45 -0.24
CA PRO A 142 17.92 -14.54 0.35
C PRO A 142 18.42 -13.18 0.90
N LEU A 143 17.93 -12.07 0.38
CA LEU A 143 18.26 -10.74 0.86
C LEU A 143 17.54 -10.46 2.19
N PHE A 144 16.26 -10.82 2.29
CA PHE A 144 15.43 -10.60 3.47
C PHE A 144 15.62 -11.67 4.57
N ALA A 145 16.35 -12.73 4.31
CA ALA A 145 16.79 -13.66 5.34
C ALA A 145 17.78 -13.04 6.35
N LYS A 146 18.42 -11.92 5.99
CA LYS A 146 19.39 -11.24 6.85
C LYS A 146 18.69 -10.14 7.69
N PRO A 147 18.87 -10.15 9.04
CA PRO A 147 18.28 -9.10 9.91
C PRO A 147 18.71 -7.68 9.55
N VAL A 148 19.90 -7.53 8.97
CA VAL A 148 20.45 -6.22 8.52
C VAL A 148 19.61 -5.63 7.39
N SER A 149 19.12 -6.48 6.47
CA SER A 149 18.30 -6.01 5.34
C SER A 149 17.00 -5.34 5.80
N TRP A 150 16.38 -5.85 6.85
CA TRP A 150 15.20 -5.23 7.46
C TRP A 150 15.49 -3.87 8.07
N LYS A 151 16.63 -3.74 8.75
CA LYS A 151 17.04 -2.44 9.33
C LYS A 151 17.29 -1.38 8.25
N ILE A 152 17.94 -1.78 7.16
CA ILE A 152 18.18 -0.90 6.02
C ILE A 152 16.86 -0.50 5.38
N LEU A 153 15.95 -1.47 5.17
CA LEU A 153 14.63 -1.23 4.60
C LEU A 153 13.82 -0.25 5.47
N ASP A 154 13.73 -0.51 6.77
CA ASP A 154 13.01 0.37 7.71
C ASP A 154 13.61 1.78 7.72
N GLY A 155 14.93 1.90 7.70
CA GLY A 155 15.62 3.19 7.61
C GLY A 155 15.30 3.93 6.31
N LEU A 156 15.34 3.25 5.17
CA LEU A 156 14.99 3.82 3.86
C LEU A 156 13.53 4.26 3.81
N ILE A 157 12.61 3.43 4.28
CA ILE A 157 11.19 3.78 4.36
C ILE A 157 11.00 5.02 5.23
N GLY A 158 11.63 5.08 6.40
CA GLY A 158 11.58 6.24 7.28
C GLY A 158 12.06 7.52 6.59
N CYS A 159 13.19 7.46 5.88
CA CYS A 159 13.71 8.59 5.11
C CYS A 159 12.75 9.05 4.01
N VAL A 160 12.21 8.11 3.24
CA VAL A 160 11.25 8.41 2.16
C VAL A 160 9.98 9.05 2.73
N MET A 161 9.43 8.49 3.81
CA MET A 161 8.23 9.04 4.46
C MET A 161 8.44 10.48 4.94
N TRP A 162 9.58 10.77 5.54
CA TRP A 162 9.90 12.14 5.98
C TRP A 162 10.18 13.08 4.81
N PHE A 163 10.79 12.59 3.75
CA PHE A 163 11.00 13.37 2.54
C PHE A 163 9.69 13.76 1.85
N ILE A 164 8.70 12.85 1.82
CA ILE A 164 7.38 13.13 1.25
C ILE A 164 6.57 14.07 2.15
N ALA A 165 6.77 14.00 3.47
CA ALA A 165 6.07 14.85 4.44
C ALA A 165 6.53 16.31 4.43
N TYR A 166 7.76 16.58 3.91
CA TYR A 166 8.35 17.92 3.78
C TYR A 166 7.87 18.59 2.50
#